data_c9c3b6194affe2ac1db360e27f09a733
#
_entry.id   c9c3b6194affe2ac1db360e27f09a733
#
_cell.length_a   1.000
_cell.length_b   1.000
_cell.length_c   1.000
_cell.angle_alpha   90.00
_cell.angle_beta   90.00
_cell.angle_gamma   90.00
#
_symmetry.space_group_name_H-M   'P 1'
#
loop_
_entity.id
_entity.type
_entity.pdbx_description
1 polymer ?
#
loop_
_entity_poly.entity_id
_entity_poly.type
_entity_poly.pdbx_seq_one_letter_code
_entity_poly.pdbx_strand_id
1 'polypeptide(L)'
;MPLTDLLAVVAHQFQGLFDLNGRIGLFFIGLSYAVAYWLYRQRRGPEGAASFWQFVGGREVLLHPSALLDYRYYFVRALLRVLLIVPVIGLVDPYVLRSADYQAFFNNLWGARPRLGENLGLSLLYGLGVFLINDFASYWTHRAFHTRWLWEFHKVHHVAPVLVPLTASRVHFVEKLADSLLTLMLLGAYSGAFWYVCGGEVSRYTLFGVTYLVFIFNCLAANLRHTHIWLSFGPLLEHVLNSPAQHQIHHSDAQHHFHKNFGTNLSIWDWLFGTLYTTTRTPERLSFGTAERDAHRYQSLYSLIVLPFVDTVRKLSDGIKGQGLRRRMQGARRLEPKG
;
A
#
# COMPACT_ATOMS: atom_id res chain seq x y z
N MET A 1 12.68 18.79 -17.96
CA MET A 1 13.58 18.51 -16.85
C MET A 1 14.97 18.20 -17.44
N PRO A 2 16.04 18.88 -17.03
CA PRO A 2 17.40 18.59 -17.47
C PRO A 2 17.83 17.15 -17.14
N LEU A 3 18.76 16.58 -17.89
CA LEU A 3 19.30 15.23 -17.64
C LEU A 3 19.93 15.11 -16.25
N THR A 4 20.55 16.19 -15.75
CA THR A 4 21.12 16.30 -14.41
C THR A 4 20.09 16.03 -13.31
N ASP A 5 18.87 16.57 -13.45
CA ASP A 5 17.79 16.41 -12.48
C ASP A 5 17.25 14.98 -12.51
N LEU A 6 17.18 14.38 -13.71
CA LEU A 6 16.78 12.98 -13.88
C LEU A 6 17.78 12.04 -13.19
N LEU A 7 19.06 12.28 -13.37
CA LEU A 7 20.13 11.54 -12.72
C LEU A 7 20.11 11.74 -11.21
N ALA A 8 19.81 12.94 -10.72
CA ALA A 8 19.66 13.22 -9.29
C ALA A 8 18.48 12.43 -8.67
N VAL A 9 17.33 12.32 -9.36
CA VAL A 9 16.20 11.50 -8.90
C VAL A 9 16.59 10.03 -8.78
N VAL A 10 17.29 9.50 -9.77
CA VAL A 10 17.76 8.10 -9.75
C VAL A 10 18.79 7.91 -8.64
N ALA A 11 19.74 8.82 -8.48
CA ALA A 11 20.74 8.77 -7.41
C ALA A 11 20.09 8.82 -6.02
N HIS A 12 19.10 9.70 -5.82
CA HIS A 12 18.34 9.77 -4.57
C HIS A 12 17.59 8.46 -4.28
N GLN A 13 17.06 7.78 -5.33
CA GLN A 13 16.42 6.48 -5.16
C GLN A 13 17.41 5.38 -4.73
N PHE A 14 18.65 5.42 -5.23
CA PHE A 14 19.73 4.54 -4.75
C PHE A 14 20.12 4.86 -3.30
N GLN A 15 20.25 6.14 -2.94
CA GLN A 15 20.50 6.55 -1.56
C GLN A 15 19.41 6.07 -0.62
N GLY A 16 18.14 6.08 -1.06
CA GLY A 16 17.01 5.54 -0.30
C GLY A 16 17.13 4.05 0.07
N LEU A 17 17.94 3.27 -0.63
CA LEU A 17 18.25 1.89 -0.24
C LEU A 17 19.12 1.82 1.03
N PHE A 18 19.89 2.86 1.32
CA PHE A 18 20.75 2.95 2.52
C PHE A 18 20.09 3.74 3.65
N ASP A 19 18.93 4.33 3.38
CA ASP A 19 18.19 5.13 4.33
C ASP A 19 17.23 4.27 5.17
N LEU A 20 17.01 4.65 6.41
CA LEU A 20 16.03 4.05 7.32
C LEU A 20 14.61 4.64 7.14
N ASN A 21 14.42 5.60 6.24
CA ASN A 21 13.12 6.22 5.98
C ASN A 21 12.13 5.33 5.21
N GLY A 22 12.62 4.30 4.51
CA GLY A 22 11.80 3.39 3.73
C GLY A 22 11.98 1.93 4.12
N ARG A 23 10.90 1.16 4.18
CA ARG A 23 10.97 -0.28 4.50
C ARG A 23 11.85 -1.10 3.54
N ILE A 24 12.06 -0.62 2.31
CA ILE A 24 12.91 -1.27 1.30
C ILE A 24 14.39 -0.92 1.51
N GLY A 25 14.75 -0.15 2.56
CA GLY A 25 16.14 0.08 2.95
C GLY A 25 16.85 -1.25 3.26
N LEU A 26 18.13 -1.33 2.91
CA LEU A 26 18.96 -2.55 3.08
C LEU A 26 18.97 -3.06 4.53
N PHE A 27 18.88 -2.17 5.51
CA PHE A 27 18.77 -2.52 6.92
C PHE A 27 17.51 -3.39 7.18
N PHE A 28 16.33 -2.95 6.77
CA PHE A 28 15.08 -3.67 7.00
C PHE A 28 14.97 -4.92 6.12
N ILE A 29 15.55 -4.90 4.92
CA ILE A 29 15.68 -6.09 4.08
C ILE A 29 16.57 -7.11 4.80
N GLY A 30 17.75 -6.72 5.28
CA GLY A 30 18.66 -7.57 6.02
C GLY A 30 18.03 -8.18 7.27
N LEU A 31 17.30 -7.36 8.04
CA LEU A 31 16.55 -7.83 9.21
C LEU A 31 15.47 -8.85 8.82
N SER A 32 14.75 -8.61 7.74
CA SER A 32 13.73 -9.54 7.22
C SER A 32 14.36 -10.86 6.77
N TYR A 33 15.55 -10.84 6.17
CA TYR A 33 16.31 -12.05 5.84
C TYR A 33 16.86 -12.77 7.08
N ALA A 34 17.22 -12.05 8.14
CA ALA A 34 17.60 -12.65 9.42
C ALA A 34 16.42 -13.42 10.04
N VAL A 35 15.21 -12.82 10.02
CA VAL A 35 13.97 -13.51 10.43
C VAL A 35 13.67 -14.71 9.52
N ALA A 36 13.85 -14.57 8.21
CA ALA A 36 13.70 -15.67 7.26
C ALA A 36 14.70 -16.82 7.55
N TYR A 37 15.95 -16.49 7.89
CA TYR A 37 16.95 -17.51 8.28
C TYR A 37 16.56 -18.21 9.57
N TRP A 38 16.06 -17.49 10.56
CA TRP A 38 15.54 -18.09 11.78
C TRP A 38 14.39 -19.05 11.50
N LEU A 39 13.41 -18.64 10.66
CA LEU A 39 12.30 -19.52 10.23
C LEU A 39 12.80 -20.76 9.49
N TYR A 40 13.76 -20.61 8.59
CA TYR A 40 14.42 -21.71 7.89
C TYR A 40 15.02 -22.72 8.88
N ARG A 41 15.74 -22.23 9.90
CA ARG A 41 16.33 -23.10 10.92
C ARG A 41 15.28 -23.84 11.75
N GLN A 42 14.15 -23.20 12.04
CA GLN A 42 13.03 -23.82 12.79
C GLN A 42 12.29 -24.89 11.95
N ARG A 43 12.24 -24.73 10.64
CA ARG A 43 11.47 -25.60 9.73
C ARG A 43 12.36 -26.62 9.00
N ARG A 44 13.60 -26.77 9.41
CA ARG A 44 14.50 -27.80 8.90
C ARG A 44 13.96 -29.19 9.26
N GLY A 45 13.41 -29.88 8.27
CA GLY A 45 12.92 -31.26 8.36
C GLY A 45 13.22 -32.00 7.04
N PRO A 46 12.91 -33.30 6.95
CA PRO A 46 13.15 -34.11 5.75
C PRO A 46 12.47 -33.55 4.48
N GLU A 47 11.37 -32.83 4.66
CA GLU A 47 10.60 -32.19 3.57
C GLU A 47 10.91 -30.69 3.39
N GLY A 48 11.85 -30.13 4.17
CA GLY A 48 12.23 -28.72 4.13
C GLY A 48 13.19 -28.39 2.97
N ALA A 49 13.33 -27.09 2.67
CA ALA A 49 14.30 -26.60 1.69
C ALA A 49 15.73 -27.08 2.05
N ALA A 50 16.45 -27.66 1.09
CA ALA A 50 17.80 -28.20 1.29
C ALA A 50 18.83 -27.12 1.66
N SER A 51 18.58 -25.86 1.27
CA SER A 51 19.43 -24.72 1.59
C SER A 51 18.59 -23.46 1.89
N PHE A 52 19.19 -22.51 2.61
CA PHE A 52 18.56 -21.22 2.85
C PHE A 52 18.27 -20.46 1.53
N TRP A 53 19.16 -20.62 0.53
CA TRP A 53 18.96 -20.06 -0.80
C TRP A 53 17.68 -20.56 -1.46
N GLN A 54 17.39 -21.85 -1.38
CA GLN A 54 16.13 -22.42 -1.88
C GLN A 54 14.94 -21.96 -1.03
N PHE A 55 15.11 -21.86 0.29
CA PHE A 55 14.06 -21.37 1.18
C PHE A 55 13.63 -19.93 0.87
N VAL A 56 14.54 -19.07 0.42
CA VAL A 56 14.19 -17.71 -0.01
C VAL A 56 13.78 -17.60 -1.49
N GLY A 57 13.62 -18.74 -2.18
CA GLY A 57 13.10 -18.84 -3.54
C GLY A 57 14.17 -18.95 -4.63
N GLY A 58 15.46 -18.91 -4.28
CA GLY A 58 16.55 -19.11 -5.23
C GLY A 58 16.46 -18.25 -6.48
N ARG A 59 16.99 -18.77 -7.57
CA ARG A 59 16.91 -18.08 -8.88
C ARG A 59 15.49 -18.05 -9.45
N GLU A 60 14.66 -19.04 -9.13
CA GLU A 60 13.30 -19.18 -9.66
C GLU A 60 12.40 -18.02 -9.25
N VAL A 61 12.58 -17.49 -8.06
CA VAL A 61 11.84 -16.33 -7.55
C VAL A 61 12.59 -15.02 -7.81
N LEU A 62 13.86 -14.94 -7.39
CA LEU A 62 14.60 -13.68 -7.40
C LEU A 62 15.00 -13.21 -8.81
N LEU A 63 15.16 -14.13 -9.77
CA LEU A 63 15.45 -13.81 -11.17
C LEU A 63 14.26 -14.09 -12.10
N HIS A 64 13.07 -14.34 -11.53
CA HIS A 64 11.86 -14.48 -12.33
C HIS A 64 11.60 -13.21 -13.17
N PRO A 65 11.13 -13.29 -14.42
CA PRO A 65 10.87 -12.10 -15.25
C PRO A 65 10.01 -11.04 -14.57
N SER A 66 9.02 -11.47 -13.78
CA SER A 66 8.19 -10.56 -12.98
C SER A 66 8.98 -9.85 -11.86
N ALA A 67 9.90 -10.54 -11.17
CA ALA A 67 10.76 -9.92 -10.16
C ALA A 67 11.75 -8.92 -10.79
N LEU A 68 12.32 -9.27 -11.96
CA LEU A 68 13.18 -8.34 -12.72
C LEU A 68 12.41 -7.10 -13.19
N LEU A 69 11.12 -7.25 -13.50
CA LEU A 69 10.24 -6.13 -13.81
C LEU A 69 10.00 -5.24 -12.58
N ASP A 70 9.83 -5.82 -11.38
CA ASP A 70 9.72 -5.08 -10.13
C ASP A 70 10.96 -4.23 -9.83
N TYR A 71 12.15 -4.80 -10.05
CA TYR A 71 13.42 -4.08 -9.87
C TYR A 71 13.53 -2.87 -10.79
N ARG A 72 13.13 -3.00 -12.06
CA ARG A 72 13.08 -1.88 -13.01
C ARG A 72 12.00 -0.87 -12.64
N TYR A 73 10.80 -1.34 -12.26
CA TYR A 73 9.69 -0.48 -11.90
C TYR A 73 9.99 0.37 -10.65
N TYR A 74 10.78 -0.14 -9.71
CA TYR A 74 11.23 0.60 -8.54
C TYR A 74 11.90 1.94 -8.89
N PHE A 75 12.73 1.97 -9.93
CA PHE A 75 13.36 3.22 -10.40
C PHE A 75 12.41 4.07 -11.23
N VAL A 76 11.64 3.45 -12.11
CA VAL A 76 10.65 4.17 -12.94
C VAL A 76 9.60 4.86 -12.06
N ARG A 77 9.17 4.21 -10.98
CA ARG A 77 8.25 4.81 -10.00
C ARG A 77 8.77 6.11 -9.39
N ALA A 78 10.07 6.22 -9.13
CA ALA A 78 10.66 7.46 -8.63
C ALA A 78 10.50 8.61 -9.62
N LEU A 79 10.72 8.33 -10.91
CA LEU A 79 10.51 9.31 -11.98
C LEU A 79 9.03 9.71 -12.09
N LEU A 80 8.13 8.72 -12.09
CA LEU A 80 6.68 8.97 -12.11
C LEU A 80 6.22 9.82 -10.92
N ARG A 81 6.79 9.59 -9.74
CA ARG A 81 6.52 10.41 -8.55
C ARG A 81 6.89 11.88 -8.79
N VAL A 82 8.10 12.15 -9.28
CA VAL A 82 8.59 13.52 -9.49
C VAL A 82 7.87 14.19 -10.65
N LEU A 83 7.59 13.46 -11.73
CA LEU A 83 7.00 14.02 -12.94
C LEU A 83 5.48 14.18 -12.88
N LEU A 84 4.78 13.34 -12.11
CA LEU A 84 3.31 13.29 -12.10
C LEU A 84 2.73 13.59 -10.72
N ILE A 85 3.20 12.92 -9.66
CA ILE A 85 2.58 13.04 -8.34
C ILE A 85 2.91 14.37 -7.69
N VAL A 86 4.19 14.74 -7.63
CA VAL A 86 4.64 15.99 -6.98
C VAL A 86 4.02 17.23 -7.61
N PRO A 87 3.99 17.40 -8.96
CA PRO A 87 3.33 18.55 -9.58
C PRO A 87 1.83 18.61 -9.31
N VAL A 88 1.12 17.47 -9.36
CA VAL A 88 -0.32 17.43 -9.09
C VAL A 88 -0.60 17.81 -7.64
N ILE A 89 0.18 17.27 -6.69
CA ILE A 89 0.06 17.66 -5.27
C ILE A 89 0.35 19.16 -5.12
N GLY A 90 1.38 19.70 -5.75
CA GLY A 90 1.70 21.13 -5.72
C GLY A 90 0.59 22.03 -6.29
N LEU A 91 -0.15 21.54 -7.29
CA LEU A 91 -1.30 22.26 -7.83
C LEU A 91 -2.52 22.21 -6.89
N VAL A 92 -2.69 21.13 -6.14
CA VAL A 92 -3.83 20.91 -5.25
C VAL A 92 -3.56 21.49 -3.85
N ASP A 93 -2.30 21.51 -3.39
CA ASP A 93 -1.91 21.94 -2.04
C ASP A 93 -2.46 23.33 -1.62
N PRO A 94 -2.51 24.37 -2.49
CA PRO A 94 -3.10 25.66 -2.12
C PRO A 94 -4.60 25.62 -1.80
N TYR A 95 -5.30 24.58 -2.28
CA TYR A 95 -6.76 24.39 -2.08
C TYR A 95 -7.08 23.40 -0.96
N VAL A 96 -6.07 22.73 -0.40
CA VAL A 96 -6.24 21.82 0.72
C VAL A 96 -5.96 22.57 2.02
N LEU A 97 -6.90 22.51 2.95
CA LEU A 97 -6.71 23.11 4.27
C LEU A 97 -5.49 22.45 4.97
N ARG A 98 -4.56 23.29 5.42
CA ARG A 98 -3.38 22.88 6.15
C ARG A 98 -3.67 22.76 7.65
N SER A 99 -2.80 22.13 8.37
CA SER A 99 -2.93 22.01 9.84
C SER A 99 -3.13 23.36 10.52
N ALA A 100 -2.43 24.41 10.06
CA ALA A 100 -2.56 25.77 10.58
C ALA A 100 -3.96 26.36 10.30
N ASP A 101 -4.57 26.06 9.16
CA ASP A 101 -5.92 26.55 8.81
C ASP A 101 -6.96 25.91 9.72
N TYR A 102 -6.87 24.62 9.96
CA TYR A 102 -7.74 23.92 10.92
C TYR A 102 -7.53 24.43 12.35
N GLN A 103 -6.28 24.66 12.77
CA GLN A 103 -5.99 25.25 14.09
C GLN A 103 -6.61 26.68 14.21
N ALA A 104 -6.44 27.50 13.17
CA ALA A 104 -7.02 28.84 13.14
C ALA A 104 -8.56 28.79 13.15
N PHE A 105 -9.18 27.86 12.41
CA PHE A 105 -10.63 27.65 12.45
C PHE A 105 -11.12 27.32 13.86
N PHE A 106 -10.46 26.40 14.57
CA PHE A 106 -10.85 26.04 15.93
C PHE A 106 -10.59 27.16 16.93
N ASN A 107 -9.49 27.93 16.75
CA ASN A 107 -9.21 29.10 17.58
C ASN A 107 -10.30 30.19 17.42
N ASN A 108 -10.79 30.39 16.19
CA ASN A 108 -11.87 31.35 15.92
C ASN A 108 -13.22 30.88 16.49
N LEU A 109 -13.47 29.56 16.50
CA LEU A 109 -14.75 29.00 16.97
C LEU A 109 -14.83 28.90 18.49
N TRP A 110 -13.72 28.50 19.17
CA TRP A 110 -13.72 28.18 20.59
C TRP A 110 -12.69 28.96 21.43
N GLY A 111 -12.00 29.93 20.83
CA GLY A 111 -10.91 30.69 21.45
C GLY A 111 -9.59 29.95 21.47
N ALA A 112 -8.51 30.71 21.55
CA ALA A 112 -7.15 30.14 21.63
C ALA A 112 -6.94 29.39 22.94
N ARG A 113 -6.17 28.28 22.86
CA ARG A 113 -5.78 27.47 24.01
C ARG A 113 -4.40 27.87 24.56
N PRO A 114 -4.18 27.76 25.86
CA PRO A 114 -2.83 27.94 26.44
C PRO A 114 -1.88 26.89 25.87
N ARG A 115 -0.65 27.28 25.56
CA ARG A 115 0.37 26.36 25.06
C ARG A 115 0.81 25.38 26.13
N LEU A 116 0.66 24.08 25.87
CA LEU A 116 1.04 23.01 26.79
C LEU A 116 2.56 22.78 26.86
N GLY A 117 3.34 23.38 25.96
CA GLY A 117 4.77 23.11 25.83
C GLY A 117 5.05 21.71 25.23
N GLU A 118 6.17 21.59 24.54
CA GLU A 118 6.59 20.31 24.00
C GLU A 118 7.13 19.39 25.09
N ASN A 119 6.67 18.15 25.10
CA ASN A 119 7.20 17.09 25.95
C ASN A 119 7.10 15.74 25.20
N LEU A 120 7.88 14.76 25.68
CA LEU A 120 7.95 13.44 25.05
C LEU A 120 6.58 12.77 24.96
N GLY A 121 5.72 12.90 25.97
CA GLY A 121 4.38 12.29 25.97
C GLY A 121 3.50 12.82 24.85
N LEU A 122 3.46 14.15 24.66
CA LEU A 122 2.71 14.77 23.56
C LEU A 122 3.29 14.39 22.19
N SER A 123 4.63 14.35 22.04
CA SER A 123 5.28 13.94 20.80
C SER A 123 4.99 12.48 20.44
N LEU A 124 4.98 11.58 21.42
CA LEU A 124 4.59 10.17 21.23
C LEU A 124 3.11 10.05 20.86
N LEU A 125 2.22 10.74 21.57
CA LEU A 125 0.78 10.71 21.30
C LEU A 125 0.45 11.28 19.92
N TYR A 126 1.08 12.40 19.56
CA TYR A 126 0.95 12.98 18.22
C TYR A 126 1.44 12.02 17.14
N GLY A 127 2.61 11.40 17.35
CA GLY A 127 3.16 10.40 16.43
C GLY A 127 2.29 9.16 16.29
N LEU A 128 1.64 8.71 17.37
CA LEU A 128 0.65 7.63 17.33
C LEU A 128 -0.53 7.99 16.41
N GLY A 129 -1.12 9.16 16.59
CA GLY A 129 -2.24 9.59 15.76
C GLY A 129 -1.84 9.78 14.31
N VAL A 130 -0.67 10.36 14.01
CA VAL A 130 -0.13 10.44 12.65
C VAL A 130 0.00 9.05 12.04
N PHE A 131 0.51 8.07 12.78
CA PHE A 131 0.63 6.69 12.31
C PHE A 131 -0.75 6.08 12.00
N LEU A 132 -1.72 6.21 12.92
CA LEU A 132 -3.07 5.70 12.74
C LEU A 132 -3.79 6.32 11.54
N ILE A 133 -3.66 7.63 11.35
CA ILE A 133 -4.27 8.35 10.22
C ILE A 133 -3.65 7.92 8.89
N ASN A 134 -2.33 7.78 8.81
CA ASN A 134 -1.67 7.27 7.60
C ASN A 134 -2.12 5.84 7.27
N ASP A 135 -2.16 4.97 8.26
CA ASP A 135 -2.54 3.57 8.07
C ASP A 135 -4.02 3.43 7.68
N PHE A 136 -4.90 4.26 8.28
CA PHE A 136 -6.31 4.36 7.92
C PHE A 136 -6.52 4.86 6.48
N ALA A 137 -5.79 5.91 6.06
CA ALA A 137 -5.84 6.41 4.70
C ALA A 137 -5.40 5.33 3.70
N SER A 138 -4.29 4.65 3.99
CA SER A 138 -3.82 3.53 3.17
C SER A 138 -4.83 2.39 3.08
N TYR A 139 -5.47 2.00 4.19
CA TYR A 139 -6.52 0.99 4.21
C TYR A 139 -7.68 1.35 3.27
N TRP A 140 -8.22 2.57 3.40
CA TRP A 140 -9.36 3.00 2.59
C TRP A 140 -9.01 3.18 1.12
N THR A 141 -7.83 3.73 0.80
CA THR A 141 -7.34 3.80 -0.57
C THR A 141 -7.21 2.40 -1.16
N HIS A 142 -6.54 1.49 -0.47
CA HIS A 142 -6.35 0.10 -0.91
C HIS A 142 -7.69 -0.59 -1.16
N ARG A 143 -8.62 -0.51 -0.20
CA ARG A 143 -9.97 -1.06 -0.33
C ARG A 143 -10.75 -0.45 -1.49
N ALA A 144 -10.64 0.87 -1.71
CA ALA A 144 -11.28 1.55 -2.83
C ALA A 144 -10.74 1.06 -4.19
N PHE A 145 -9.43 0.81 -4.26
CA PHE A 145 -8.80 0.31 -5.48
C PHE A 145 -9.10 -1.17 -5.76
N HIS A 146 -9.66 -1.92 -4.81
CA HIS A 146 -10.27 -3.23 -5.05
C HIS A 146 -11.72 -3.16 -5.56
N THR A 147 -12.28 -1.98 -5.79
CA THR A 147 -13.59 -1.82 -6.42
C THR A 147 -13.49 -1.97 -7.94
N ARG A 148 -14.60 -2.35 -8.58
CA ARG A 148 -14.68 -2.59 -10.02
C ARG A 148 -14.05 -1.48 -10.89
N TRP A 149 -14.18 -0.21 -10.46
CA TRP A 149 -13.79 0.95 -11.26
C TRP A 149 -12.31 1.32 -11.14
N LEU A 150 -11.69 1.00 -10.01
CA LEU A 150 -10.30 1.35 -9.72
C LEU A 150 -9.37 0.14 -9.77
N TRP A 151 -9.92 -1.08 -9.86
CA TRP A 151 -9.18 -2.33 -9.87
C TRP A 151 -8.07 -2.39 -10.92
N GLU A 152 -8.30 -1.86 -12.12
CA GLU A 152 -7.29 -1.92 -13.18
C GLU A 152 -5.97 -1.26 -12.78
N PHE A 153 -6.03 -0.20 -11.96
CA PHE A 153 -4.85 0.46 -11.44
C PHE A 153 -4.17 -0.33 -10.32
N HIS A 154 -4.94 -1.07 -9.52
CA HIS A 154 -4.40 -1.92 -8.44
C HIS A 154 -4.02 -3.31 -8.94
N LYS A 155 -4.65 -3.78 -9.99
CA LYS A 155 -4.34 -5.05 -10.64
C LYS A 155 -2.86 -5.18 -10.98
N VAL A 156 -2.16 -4.10 -11.33
CA VAL A 156 -0.71 -4.12 -11.61
C VAL A 156 0.09 -4.67 -10.43
N HIS A 157 -0.39 -4.45 -9.19
CA HIS A 157 0.21 -4.97 -7.96
C HIS A 157 -0.03 -6.48 -7.82
N HIS A 158 -1.23 -6.94 -8.13
CA HIS A 158 -1.65 -8.33 -7.96
C HIS A 158 -1.24 -9.27 -9.09
N VAL A 159 -0.94 -8.78 -10.31
CA VAL A 159 -0.56 -9.67 -11.43
C VAL A 159 0.81 -10.33 -11.29
N ALA A 160 1.57 -10.05 -10.23
CA ALA A 160 2.88 -10.65 -9.97
C ALA A 160 2.73 -12.12 -9.57
N PRO A 161 3.17 -13.10 -10.40
CA PRO A 161 3.07 -14.52 -10.08
C PRO A 161 4.09 -14.98 -9.03
N VAL A 162 5.10 -14.15 -8.76
CA VAL A 162 6.07 -14.33 -7.68
C VAL A 162 6.21 -13.01 -6.91
N LEU A 163 6.38 -13.11 -5.60
CA LEU A 163 6.52 -11.96 -4.73
C LEU A 163 7.98 -11.82 -4.27
N VAL A 164 8.55 -10.63 -4.45
CA VAL A 164 9.83 -10.21 -3.88
C VAL A 164 9.63 -8.93 -3.08
N PRO A 165 10.48 -8.56 -2.11
CA PRO A 165 10.29 -7.34 -1.31
C PRO A 165 10.00 -6.10 -2.13
N LEU A 166 10.58 -5.97 -3.34
CA LEU A 166 10.36 -4.85 -4.25
C LEU A 166 9.00 -4.89 -4.96
N THR A 167 8.27 -6.02 -4.97
CA THR A 167 6.87 -6.07 -5.44
C THR A 167 5.98 -5.10 -4.68
N ALA A 168 6.32 -4.78 -3.43
CA ALA A 168 5.70 -3.70 -2.67
C ALA A 168 5.74 -2.33 -3.37
N SER A 169 6.62 -2.15 -4.32
CA SER A 169 6.77 -0.92 -5.11
C SER A 169 5.97 -0.92 -6.40
N ARG A 170 5.43 -2.07 -6.83
CA ARG A 170 4.59 -2.22 -8.02
C ARG A 170 3.18 -1.67 -7.76
N VAL A 171 3.09 -0.39 -7.44
CA VAL A 171 1.84 0.34 -7.21
C VAL A 171 1.70 1.40 -8.29
N HIS A 172 0.55 1.46 -8.95
CA HIS A 172 0.30 2.44 -10.01
C HIS A 172 0.30 3.86 -9.45
N PHE A 173 0.83 4.83 -10.21
CA PHE A 173 0.94 6.21 -9.72
C PHE A 173 -0.41 6.88 -9.43
N VAL A 174 -1.50 6.48 -10.09
CA VAL A 174 -2.87 6.97 -9.80
C VAL A 174 -3.30 6.55 -8.39
N GLU A 175 -3.06 5.30 -8.00
CA GLU A 175 -3.33 4.83 -6.66
C GLU A 175 -2.48 5.59 -5.62
N LYS A 176 -1.19 5.76 -5.93
CA LYS A 176 -0.29 6.48 -5.02
C LYS A 176 -0.63 7.96 -4.88
N LEU A 177 -1.12 8.58 -5.96
CA LEU A 177 -1.65 9.95 -5.91
C LEU A 177 -2.90 10.03 -5.02
N ALA A 178 -3.86 9.12 -5.19
CA ALA A 178 -5.08 9.06 -4.39
C ALA A 178 -4.75 8.87 -2.88
N ASP A 179 -3.85 7.93 -2.56
CA ASP A 179 -3.35 7.70 -1.21
C ASP A 179 -2.70 8.95 -0.62
N SER A 180 -1.86 9.64 -1.40
CA SER A 180 -1.19 10.85 -0.95
C SER A 180 -2.16 12.00 -0.69
N LEU A 181 -3.16 12.20 -1.55
CA LEU A 181 -4.17 13.25 -1.38
C LEU A 181 -5.08 12.98 -0.18
N LEU A 182 -5.57 11.74 -0.02
CA LEU A 182 -6.38 11.37 1.15
C LEU A 182 -5.59 11.54 2.46
N THR A 183 -4.34 11.08 2.45
CA THR A 183 -3.44 11.24 3.60
C THR A 183 -3.21 12.72 3.94
N LEU A 184 -2.93 13.56 2.95
CA LEU A 184 -2.71 15.00 3.13
C LEU A 184 -3.92 15.66 3.81
N MET A 185 -5.14 15.37 3.33
CA MET A 185 -6.38 15.92 3.88
C MET A 185 -6.61 15.48 5.33
N LEU A 186 -6.50 14.17 5.60
CA LEU A 186 -6.74 13.62 6.93
C LEU A 186 -5.67 14.06 7.94
N LEU A 187 -4.40 14.11 7.54
CA LEU A 187 -3.32 14.58 8.39
C LEU A 187 -3.42 16.08 8.67
N GLY A 188 -3.84 16.89 7.70
CA GLY A 188 -4.10 18.31 7.91
C GLY A 188 -5.13 18.52 9.02
N ALA A 189 -6.29 17.85 8.91
CA ALA A 189 -7.35 17.92 9.89
C ALA A 189 -6.92 17.42 11.28
N TYR A 190 -6.30 16.25 11.35
CA TYR A 190 -5.80 15.68 12.61
C TYR A 190 -4.77 16.58 13.29
N SER A 191 -3.75 17.01 12.53
CA SER A 191 -2.68 17.84 13.08
C SER A 191 -3.20 19.19 13.55
N GLY A 192 -4.10 19.82 12.79
CA GLY A 192 -4.70 21.10 13.20
C GLY A 192 -5.56 21.00 14.45
N ALA A 193 -6.36 19.92 14.57
CA ALA A 193 -7.14 19.65 15.78
C ALA A 193 -6.23 19.36 16.99
N PHE A 194 -5.17 18.57 16.81
CA PHE A 194 -4.22 18.27 17.86
C PHE A 194 -3.45 19.52 18.31
N TRP A 195 -2.97 20.34 17.38
CA TRP A 195 -2.30 21.61 17.66
C TRP A 195 -3.22 22.62 18.36
N TYR A 196 -4.51 22.64 17.98
CA TYR A 196 -5.50 23.44 18.70
C TYR A 196 -5.59 23.02 20.16
N VAL A 197 -5.73 21.73 20.46
CA VAL A 197 -5.83 21.21 21.84
C VAL A 197 -4.57 21.52 22.64
N CYS A 198 -3.40 21.45 21.99
CA CYS A 198 -2.10 21.72 22.65
C CYS A 198 -1.74 23.23 22.71
N GLY A 199 -2.55 24.11 22.12
CA GLY A 199 -2.28 25.55 22.05
C GLY A 199 -1.11 25.93 21.16
N GLY A 200 -0.65 25.02 20.29
CA GLY A 200 0.47 25.24 19.37
C GLY A 200 0.96 23.97 18.69
N GLU A 201 1.87 24.14 17.75
CA GLU A 201 2.49 23.04 17.03
C GLU A 201 3.22 22.07 17.97
N VAL A 202 3.07 20.78 17.71
CA VAL A 202 3.76 19.68 18.39
C VAL A 202 4.51 18.84 17.36
N SER A 203 5.79 18.56 17.64
CA SER A 203 6.64 17.74 16.78
C SER A 203 6.43 16.25 17.02
N ARG A 204 6.58 15.43 15.97
CA ARG A 204 6.54 13.97 16.07
C ARG A 204 7.84 13.44 16.68
N TYR A 205 7.73 12.49 17.60
CA TYR A 205 8.91 11.74 18.02
C TYR A 205 9.37 10.81 16.87
N THR A 206 10.63 10.90 16.52
CA THR A 206 11.23 10.10 15.44
C THR A 206 12.43 9.30 15.96
N LEU A 207 12.61 8.12 15.38
CA LEU A 207 13.81 7.31 15.49
C LEU A 207 14.50 7.31 14.13
N PHE A 208 15.74 7.78 14.08
CA PHE A 208 16.53 7.88 12.84
C PHE A 208 15.79 8.61 11.70
N GLY A 209 15.06 9.69 12.04
CA GLY A 209 14.29 10.48 11.07
C GLY A 209 12.94 9.88 10.66
N VAL A 210 12.58 8.69 11.15
CA VAL A 210 11.29 8.02 10.88
C VAL A 210 10.40 8.08 12.10
N THR A 211 9.09 8.27 11.92
CA THR A 211 8.15 8.15 13.02
C THR A 211 8.34 6.79 13.71
N TYR A 212 8.53 6.80 15.03
CA TYR A 212 8.95 5.63 15.81
C TYR A 212 8.12 4.37 15.55
N LEU A 213 6.81 4.49 15.35
CA LEU A 213 5.94 3.35 15.06
C LEU A 213 6.23 2.75 13.68
N VAL A 214 6.47 3.58 12.65
CA VAL A 214 6.84 3.09 11.32
C VAL A 214 8.16 2.33 11.38
N PHE A 215 9.14 2.83 12.16
CA PHE A 215 10.40 2.14 12.39
C PHE A 215 10.17 0.77 13.03
N ILE A 216 9.39 0.70 14.13
CA ILE A 216 9.06 -0.56 14.82
C ILE A 216 8.38 -1.54 13.86
N PHE A 217 7.37 -1.10 13.09
CA PHE A 217 6.68 -1.98 12.13
C PHE A 217 7.60 -2.49 11.03
N ASN A 218 8.51 -1.67 10.53
CA ASN A 218 9.49 -2.12 9.54
C ASN A 218 10.43 -3.18 10.12
N CYS A 219 10.75 -3.11 11.44
CA CYS A 219 11.52 -4.13 12.14
C CYS A 219 10.77 -5.46 12.31
N LEU A 220 9.44 -5.47 12.27
CA LEU A 220 8.62 -6.69 12.35
C LEU A 220 8.57 -7.50 11.04
N ALA A 221 9.69 -7.54 10.31
CA ALA A 221 9.83 -8.27 9.06
C ALA A 221 8.81 -7.86 7.97
N ALA A 222 8.47 -6.56 7.90
CA ALA A 222 7.51 -6.02 6.94
C ALA A 222 7.80 -6.39 5.48
N ASN A 223 9.07 -6.61 5.11
CA ASN A 223 9.45 -7.03 3.77
C ASN A 223 9.08 -8.48 3.43
N LEU A 224 8.80 -9.34 4.43
CA LEU A 224 8.31 -10.71 4.18
C LEU A 224 6.87 -10.74 3.67
N ARG A 225 6.12 -9.65 3.73
CA ARG A 225 4.75 -9.55 3.18
C ARG A 225 4.71 -9.83 1.68
N HIS A 226 5.74 -9.39 0.95
CA HIS A 226 5.89 -9.65 -0.47
C HIS A 226 7.01 -10.68 -0.68
N THR A 227 6.80 -11.87 -0.15
CA THR A 227 7.62 -13.07 -0.37
C THR A 227 6.73 -14.29 -0.25
N HIS A 228 7.26 -15.47 -0.55
CA HIS A 228 6.58 -16.74 -0.27
C HIS A 228 6.90 -17.29 1.14
N ILE A 229 7.64 -16.55 1.96
CA ILE A 229 8.04 -16.97 3.31
C ILE A 229 6.91 -16.68 4.29
N TRP A 230 6.23 -17.72 4.72
CA TRP A 230 5.10 -17.62 5.63
C TRP A 230 5.51 -17.21 7.04
N LEU A 231 5.00 -16.08 7.51
CA LEU A 231 5.15 -15.61 8.89
C LEU A 231 3.79 -15.11 9.38
N SER A 232 3.09 -15.96 10.14
CA SER A 232 1.87 -15.60 10.86
C SER A 232 2.22 -15.10 12.25
N PHE A 233 1.52 -14.08 12.72
CA PHE A 233 1.58 -13.60 14.10
C PHE A 233 0.58 -14.35 15.00
N GLY A 234 -0.23 -15.24 14.40
CA GLY A 234 -1.28 -15.99 15.07
C GLY A 234 -2.59 -15.19 15.21
N PRO A 235 -3.72 -15.91 15.35
CA PRO A 235 -5.04 -15.30 15.18
C PRO A 235 -5.30 -14.15 16.16
N LEU A 236 -4.77 -14.19 17.37
CA LEU A 236 -5.00 -13.14 18.36
C LEU A 236 -4.34 -11.82 17.96
N LEU A 237 -3.03 -11.83 17.61
CA LEU A 237 -2.31 -10.62 17.22
C LEU A 237 -2.76 -10.11 15.85
N GLU A 238 -3.20 -10.99 14.97
CA GLU A 238 -3.68 -10.66 13.63
C GLU A 238 -5.02 -9.91 13.59
N HIS A 239 -5.69 -9.73 14.72
CA HIS A 239 -6.80 -8.76 14.82
C HIS A 239 -6.31 -7.31 14.89
N VAL A 240 -5.06 -7.10 15.28
CA VAL A 240 -4.48 -5.75 15.45
C VAL A 240 -3.37 -5.49 14.45
N LEU A 241 -2.44 -6.43 14.29
CA LEU A 241 -1.22 -6.28 13.49
C LEU A 241 -1.31 -7.11 12.21
N ASN A 242 -1.08 -6.48 11.07
CA ASN A 242 -1.05 -7.18 9.79
C ASN A 242 0.25 -7.98 9.64
N SER A 243 0.13 -9.32 9.72
CA SER A 243 1.26 -10.23 9.54
C SER A 243 1.67 -10.35 8.06
N PRO A 244 2.91 -10.79 7.77
CA PRO A 244 3.30 -11.16 6.42
C PRO A 244 2.37 -12.19 5.78
N ALA A 245 1.92 -13.20 6.53
CA ALA A 245 1.00 -14.23 6.05
C ALA A 245 -0.37 -13.64 5.65
N GLN A 246 -0.93 -12.70 6.42
CA GLN A 246 -2.18 -12.04 6.07
C GLN A 246 -2.09 -11.27 4.75
N HIS A 247 -0.96 -10.62 4.50
CA HIS A 247 -0.75 -9.91 3.24
C HIS A 247 -0.51 -10.86 2.06
N GLN A 248 0.10 -12.03 2.29
CA GLN A 248 0.21 -13.08 1.28
C GLN A 248 -1.17 -13.67 0.92
N ILE A 249 -2.06 -13.86 1.90
CA ILE A 249 -3.47 -14.22 1.67
C ILE A 249 -4.15 -13.17 0.77
N HIS A 250 -3.93 -11.90 1.03
CA HIS A 250 -4.46 -10.79 0.22
C HIS A 250 -4.02 -10.88 -1.25
N HIS A 251 -2.78 -11.30 -1.52
CA HIS A 251 -2.23 -11.50 -2.86
C HIS A 251 -2.61 -12.84 -3.52
N SER A 252 -3.27 -13.73 -2.80
CA SER A 252 -3.66 -15.04 -3.32
C SER A 252 -4.76 -14.93 -4.39
N ASP A 253 -4.68 -15.78 -5.42
CA ASP A 253 -5.67 -15.93 -6.47
C ASP A 253 -6.86 -16.83 -6.09
N ALA A 254 -6.87 -17.37 -4.86
CA ALA A 254 -7.95 -18.21 -4.36
C ALA A 254 -9.20 -17.37 -4.04
N GLN A 255 -10.37 -17.77 -4.56
CA GLN A 255 -11.62 -16.99 -4.45
C GLN A 255 -12.03 -16.67 -3.00
N HIS A 256 -11.78 -17.59 -2.05
CA HIS A 256 -12.13 -17.38 -0.64
C HIS A 256 -11.24 -16.36 0.07
N HIS A 257 -10.12 -15.95 -0.54
CA HIS A 257 -9.23 -14.89 -0.09
C HIS A 257 -9.59 -13.51 -0.67
N PHE A 258 -10.47 -13.45 -1.66
CA PHE A 258 -10.83 -12.19 -2.30
C PHE A 258 -11.45 -11.21 -1.31
N HIS A 259 -11.10 -9.95 -1.42
CA HIS A 259 -11.56 -8.86 -0.57
C HIS A 259 -11.21 -9.03 0.92
N LYS A 260 -10.10 -9.68 1.23
CA LYS A 260 -9.57 -9.87 2.59
C LYS A 260 -8.27 -9.09 2.79
N ASN A 261 -8.04 -8.67 4.03
CA ASN A 261 -6.77 -8.13 4.54
C ASN A 261 -6.20 -6.94 3.75
N PHE A 262 -6.98 -5.86 3.65
CA PHE A 262 -6.55 -4.61 3.01
C PHE A 262 -5.57 -3.80 3.86
N GLY A 263 -5.44 -4.09 5.16
CA GLY A 263 -4.58 -3.38 6.09
C GLY A 263 -3.11 -3.35 5.65
N THR A 264 -2.44 -2.21 5.87
CA THR A 264 -1.00 -2.08 5.57
C THR A 264 -0.14 -2.47 6.76
N ASN A 265 -0.27 -1.81 7.90
CA ASN A 265 0.45 -2.16 9.12
C ASN A 265 -0.51 -2.77 10.16
N LEU A 266 -1.73 -2.27 10.24
CA LEU A 266 -2.73 -2.70 11.19
C LEU A 266 -3.85 -3.46 10.48
N SER A 267 -4.22 -4.62 11.03
CA SER A 267 -5.41 -5.38 10.65
C SER A 267 -6.66 -4.95 11.41
N ILE A 268 -6.53 -4.01 12.35
CA ILE A 268 -7.66 -3.51 13.13
C ILE A 268 -8.75 -2.92 12.22
N TRP A 269 -8.36 -2.32 11.09
CA TRP A 269 -9.30 -1.80 10.10
C TRP A 269 -10.04 -2.93 9.40
N ASP A 270 -9.35 -4.02 9.05
CA ASP A 270 -9.97 -5.20 8.47
C ASP A 270 -10.96 -5.83 9.45
N TRP A 271 -10.61 -5.88 10.72
CA TRP A 271 -11.50 -6.36 11.78
C TRP A 271 -12.73 -5.47 11.92
N LEU A 272 -12.55 -4.16 12.05
CA LEU A 272 -13.64 -3.20 12.22
C LEU A 272 -14.58 -3.15 11.01
N PHE A 273 -14.06 -3.31 9.79
CA PHE A 273 -14.82 -3.19 8.54
C PHE A 273 -15.13 -4.52 7.86
N GLY A 274 -14.95 -5.67 8.57
CA GLY A 274 -15.41 -6.99 8.16
C GLY A 274 -14.62 -7.65 7.04
N THR A 275 -13.38 -7.23 6.82
CA THR A 275 -12.48 -7.79 5.78
C THR A 275 -11.35 -8.65 6.34
N LEU A 276 -11.32 -8.87 7.66
CA LEU A 276 -10.28 -9.67 8.30
C LEU A 276 -10.34 -11.15 7.90
N TYR A 277 -9.18 -11.68 7.60
CA TYR A 277 -8.87 -13.11 7.53
C TYR A 277 -7.65 -13.37 8.40
N THR A 278 -7.78 -14.19 9.43
CA THR A 278 -6.67 -14.58 10.31
C THR A 278 -6.00 -15.84 9.78
N THR A 279 -4.70 -15.93 9.99
CA THR A 279 -3.90 -17.07 9.52
C THR A 279 -3.45 -17.97 10.67
N THR A 280 -2.87 -19.10 10.33
CA THR A 280 -2.30 -20.03 11.28
C THR A 280 -0.79 -20.12 11.12
N ARG A 281 -0.10 -20.76 12.08
CA ARG A 281 1.34 -21.03 11.98
C ARG A 281 1.68 -22.01 10.85
N THR A 282 0.72 -22.87 10.48
CA THR A 282 0.85 -23.78 9.36
C THR A 282 0.67 -23.00 8.06
N PRO A 283 1.65 -23.01 7.14
CA PRO A 283 1.52 -22.33 5.87
C PRO A 283 0.37 -22.87 5.03
N GLU A 284 -0.39 -21.97 4.42
CA GLU A 284 -1.32 -22.30 3.35
C GLU A 284 -0.57 -22.41 2.03
N ARG A 285 -1.04 -23.31 1.15
CA ARG A 285 -0.52 -23.34 -0.23
C ARG A 285 -1.15 -22.22 -1.02
N LEU A 286 -0.35 -21.20 -1.32
CA LEU A 286 -0.79 -20.03 -2.05
C LEU A 286 -0.24 -20.06 -3.48
N SER A 287 -1.05 -19.62 -4.41
CA SER A 287 -0.61 -19.18 -5.72
C SER A 287 -0.91 -17.68 -5.85
N PHE A 288 0.00 -16.97 -6.52
CA PHE A 288 -0.04 -15.51 -6.65
C PHE A 288 -0.30 -15.13 -8.10
N GLY A 289 -0.69 -13.90 -8.30
CA GLY A 289 -1.15 -13.38 -9.56
C GLY A 289 -2.65 -13.15 -9.54
N THR A 290 -3.24 -12.95 -10.71
CA THR A 290 -4.68 -12.85 -10.86
C THR A 290 -5.20 -13.99 -11.73
N ALA A 291 -6.37 -14.54 -11.40
CA ALA A 291 -7.06 -15.51 -12.25
C ALA A 291 -7.63 -14.88 -13.54
N GLU A 292 -7.42 -13.59 -13.78
CA GLU A 292 -7.89 -12.89 -14.97
C GLU A 292 -7.12 -13.32 -16.22
N ARG A 293 -7.86 -13.59 -17.32
CA ARG A 293 -7.29 -14.09 -18.57
C ARG A 293 -6.27 -13.14 -19.22
N ASP A 294 -6.30 -11.87 -18.87
CA ASP A 294 -5.44 -10.83 -19.44
C ASP A 294 -4.20 -10.52 -18.59
N ALA A 295 -3.98 -11.23 -17.48
CA ALA A 295 -2.81 -11.05 -16.61
C ALA A 295 -1.47 -11.13 -17.36
N HIS A 296 -1.39 -11.97 -18.41
CA HIS A 296 -0.21 -12.13 -19.24
C HIS A 296 0.19 -10.87 -20.03
N ARG A 297 -0.71 -9.87 -20.15
CA ARG A 297 -0.42 -8.59 -20.82
C ARG A 297 0.47 -7.66 -19.99
N TYR A 298 0.53 -7.86 -18.66
CA TYR A 298 1.21 -6.99 -17.70
C TYR A 298 2.69 -7.38 -17.46
N GLN A 299 3.46 -7.56 -18.55
CA GLN A 299 4.84 -8.08 -18.51
C GLN A 299 5.91 -7.04 -18.91
N SER A 300 5.55 -5.77 -19.00
CA SER A 300 6.48 -4.69 -19.36
C SER A 300 6.20 -3.42 -18.54
N LEU A 301 7.17 -2.52 -18.45
CA LEU A 301 6.98 -1.20 -17.82
C LEU A 301 5.84 -0.42 -18.49
N TYR A 302 5.79 -0.45 -19.82
CA TYR A 302 4.71 0.18 -20.57
C TYR A 302 3.34 -0.38 -20.17
N SER A 303 3.21 -1.69 -20.12
CA SER A 303 1.93 -2.32 -19.77
C SER A 303 1.50 -2.01 -18.34
N LEU A 304 2.42 -1.96 -17.37
CA LEU A 304 2.09 -1.58 -15.99
C LEU A 304 1.61 -0.13 -15.86
N ILE A 305 2.04 0.77 -16.76
CA ILE A 305 1.71 2.20 -16.68
C ILE A 305 0.48 2.53 -17.54
N VAL A 306 0.35 1.95 -18.73
CA VAL A 306 -0.63 2.38 -19.74
C VAL A 306 -1.88 1.51 -19.77
N LEU A 307 -1.73 0.18 -19.63
CA LEU A 307 -2.89 -0.73 -19.73
C LEU A 307 -3.99 -0.44 -18.71
N PRO A 308 -3.72 -0.04 -17.46
CA PRO A 308 -4.78 0.31 -16.52
C PRO A 308 -5.76 1.35 -17.05
N PHE A 309 -5.27 2.37 -17.76
CA PHE A 309 -6.14 3.38 -18.40
C PHE A 309 -6.95 2.80 -19.54
N VAL A 310 -6.29 2.02 -20.43
CA VAL A 310 -6.94 1.40 -21.57
C VAL A 310 -8.06 0.45 -21.13
N ASP A 311 -7.76 -0.39 -20.13
CA ASP A 311 -8.71 -1.39 -19.65
C ASP A 311 -9.85 -0.73 -18.85
N THR A 312 -9.58 0.35 -18.11
CA THR A 312 -10.61 1.16 -17.44
C THR A 312 -11.55 1.80 -18.46
N VAL A 313 -11.02 2.44 -19.51
CA VAL A 313 -11.84 3.05 -20.57
C VAL A 313 -12.67 1.99 -21.29
N ARG A 314 -12.10 0.82 -21.58
CA ARG A 314 -12.83 -0.31 -22.18
C ARG A 314 -13.98 -0.76 -21.29
N LYS A 315 -13.76 -0.99 -19.99
CA LYS A 315 -14.81 -1.36 -19.03
C LYS A 315 -15.94 -0.32 -18.96
N LEU A 316 -15.59 0.96 -18.97
CA LEU A 316 -16.59 2.05 -19.01
C LEU A 316 -17.41 1.99 -20.29
N SER A 317 -16.76 1.89 -21.44
CA SER A 317 -17.43 1.78 -22.76
C SER A 317 -18.38 0.59 -22.83
N ASP A 318 -17.94 -0.59 -22.38
CA ASP A 318 -18.76 -1.82 -22.40
C ASP A 318 -19.92 -1.72 -21.39
N GLY A 319 -19.72 -1.08 -20.25
CA GLY A 319 -20.78 -0.79 -19.28
C GLY A 319 -21.89 0.12 -19.88
N ILE A 320 -21.50 1.16 -20.62
CA ILE A 320 -22.45 2.08 -21.28
C ILE A 320 -23.21 1.34 -22.38
N LYS A 321 -22.53 0.57 -23.23
CA LYS A 321 -23.15 -0.23 -24.29
C LYS A 321 -24.16 -1.25 -23.73
N GLY A 322 -23.77 -1.96 -22.67
CA GLY A 322 -24.63 -2.93 -22.01
C GLY A 322 -25.88 -2.32 -21.39
N GLN A 323 -25.77 -1.11 -20.78
CA GLN A 323 -26.94 -0.38 -20.27
C GLN A 323 -27.86 0.11 -21.41
N GLY A 324 -27.28 0.59 -22.50
CA GLY A 324 -28.03 1.00 -23.68
C GLY A 324 -28.85 -0.14 -24.29
N LEU A 325 -28.25 -1.34 -24.40
CA LEU A 325 -28.95 -2.53 -24.88
C LEU A 325 -30.08 -2.96 -23.94
N ARG A 326 -29.86 -2.97 -22.62
CA ARG A 326 -30.88 -3.29 -21.61
C ARG A 326 -32.06 -2.31 -21.66
N ARG A 327 -31.80 -0.99 -21.78
CA ARG A 327 -32.87 0.02 -21.95
C ARG A 327 -33.67 -0.18 -23.21
N ARG A 328 -33.03 -0.52 -24.34
CA ARG A 328 -33.72 -0.84 -25.60
C ARG A 328 -34.60 -2.08 -25.47
N MET A 329 -34.10 -3.16 -24.84
CA MET A 329 -34.90 -4.38 -24.62
C MET A 329 -36.08 -4.14 -23.67
N GLN A 330 -35.92 -3.32 -22.62
CA GLN A 330 -37.02 -2.95 -21.71
C GLN A 330 -38.05 -2.03 -22.40
N GLY A 331 -37.62 -1.12 -23.28
CA GLY A 331 -38.49 -0.28 -24.09
C GLY A 331 -39.29 -1.10 -25.10
N ALA A 332 -38.69 -2.08 -25.78
CA ALA A 332 -39.37 -2.97 -26.71
C ALA A 332 -40.43 -3.84 -26.03
N ARG A 333 -40.19 -4.36 -24.83
CA ARG A 333 -41.19 -5.11 -24.04
C ARG A 333 -42.41 -4.28 -23.57
N ARG A 334 -42.26 -2.95 -23.50
CA ARG A 334 -43.39 -2.04 -23.16
C ARG A 334 -44.29 -1.70 -24.34
N LEU A 335 -43.83 -2.02 -25.57
CA LEU A 335 -44.58 -1.72 -26.81
C LEU A 335 -45.28 -2.95 -27.36
N GLU A 336 -45.16 -4.14 -26.76
CA GLU A 336 -46.00 -5.29 -27.10
C GLU A 336 -47.44 -5.00 -26.62
N PRO A 337 -48.44 -5.03 -27.53
CA PRO A 337 -49.83 -4.85 -27.13
C PRO A 337 -50.24 -5.98 -26.20
N LYS A 338 -50.85 -5.61 -25.04
CA LYS A 338 -51.49 -6.59 -24.19
C LYS A 338 -52.67 -7.15 -24.98
N GLY A 339 -52.50 -8.36 -25.52
CA GLY A 339 -53.55 -9.15 -26.10
C GLY A 339 -54.55 -9.63 -25.03
#